data_9d361e6ca31642e1ccc5fb2b705a611b
#
_entry.id   9d361e6ca31642e1ccc5fb2b705a611b
#
_cell.length_a   1.000
_cell.length_b   1.000
_cell.length_c   1.000
_cell.angle_alpha   90.00
_cell.angle_beta   90.00
_cell.angle_gamma   90.00
#
_symmetry.space_group_name_H-M   'P 1'
#
loop_
_entity.id
_entity.type
_entity.pdbx_description
1 polymer ?
#
loop_
_entity_poly.entity_id
_entity_poly.type
_entity_poly.pdbx_seq_one_letter_code
_entity_poly.pdbx_strand_id
1 'polypeptide(L)' 'DRLLGALLKRNGQAVSVHHGAVDRALVEKAKRRQVTVWCWTADTEADWARVVGAGVDGIITNVPHRLREWLRA' A
#
# COMPACT_ATOMS: atom_id res chain seq x y z
N ASP A 1 13.14 -5.18 -2.70
CA ASP A 1 12.01 -5.61 -1.89
C ASP A 1 11.23 -6.71 -2.58
N ARG A 2 11.00 -7.82 -1.90
CA ARG A 2 10.37 -8.99 -2.51
C ARG A 2 8.93 -8.73 -2.93
N LEU A 3 8.22 -7.93 -2.18
CA LEU A 3 6.82 -7.61 -2.51
C LEU A 3 6.75 -6.76 -3.76
N LEU A 4 7.62 -5.78 -3.87
CA LEU A 4 7.69 -4.94 -5.06
C LEU A 4 8.11 -5.77 -6.27
N GLY A 5 9.06 -6.69 -6.09
CA GLY A 5 9.46 -7.61 -7.15
C GLY A 5 8.32 -8.47 -7.64
N ALA A 6 7.46 -8.96 -6.72
CA ALA A 6 6.31 -9.76 -7.11
C ALA A 6 5.31 -8.97 -7.96
N LEU A 7 5.11 -7.69 -7.65
CA LEU A 7 4.23 -6.82 -8.44
C LEU A 7 4.78 -6.59 -9.84
N LEU A 8 6.07 -6.39 -9.96
CA LEU A 8 6.68 -6.14 -11.26
C LEU A 8 6.54 -7.31 -12.23
N LYS A 9 6.27 -8.51 -11.72
CA LYS A 9 6.05 -9.68 -12.57
C LYS A 9 4.67 -9.69 -13.19
N ARG A 10 3.75 -8.88 -12.69
CA ARG A 10 2.46 -8.70 -13.32
C ARG A 10 2.60 -7.64 -14.39
N ASN A 11 1.81 -7.71 -15.42
CA ASN A 11 1.89 -6.76 -16.53
C ASN A 11 1.34 -5.39 -16.14
N GLY A 12 1.70 -4.92 -14.96
CA GLY A 12 1.25 -3.63 -14.48
C GLY A 12 2.43 -2.85 -13.96
N GLN A 13 2.25 -1.57 -13.83
CA GLN A 13 3.21 -0.72 -13.18
C GLN A 13 2.88 -0.61 -11.69
N ALA A 14 3.89 -0.38 -10.88
CA ALA A 14 3.73 -0.17 -9.46
C ALA A 14 4.43 1.12 -9.06
N VAL A 15 3.82 1.86 -8.15
CA VAL A 15 4.46 3.03 -7.56
C VAL A 15 4.52 2.83 -6.06
N SER A 16 5.58 3.36 -5.45
CA SER A 16 5.77 3.31 -4.01
C SER A 16 5.87 4.75 -3.52
N VAL A 17 4.95 5.16 -2.66
CA VAL A 17 4.86 6.54 -2.20
C VAL A 17 4.90 6.59 -0.68
N HIS A 18 5.33 7.75 -0.15
CA HIS A 18 5.26 7.96 1.30
C HIS A 18 3.79 7.87 1.73
N HIS A 19 3.54 7.22 2.87
CA HIS A 19 2.17 6.98 3.31
C HIS A 19 1.37 8.26 3.51
N GLY A 20 2.04 9.36 3.85
CA GLY A 20 1.37 10.64 4.01
C GLY A 20 0.79 11.21 2.73
N ALA A 21 1.28 10.75 1.58
CA ALA A 21 0.76 11.20 0.28
C ALA A 21 -0.44 10.38 -0.19
N VAL A 22 -0.78 9.31 0.52
CA VAL A 22 -1.86 8.41 0.10
C VAL A 22 -3.21 9.02 0.45
N ASP A 23 -4.08 9.12 -0.55
CA ASP A 23 -5.48 9.41 -0.35
C ASP A 23 -6.29 8.63 -1.39
N ARG A 24 -7.61 8.69 -1.24
CA ARG A 24 -8.48 7.95 -2.15
C ARG A 24 -8.34 8.43 -3.59
N ALA A 25 -8.17 9.73 -3.79
CA ALA A 25 -8.05 10.29 -5.14
C ALA A 25 -6.81 9.76 -5.86
N LEU A 26 -5.68 9.68 -5.15
CA LEU A 26 -4.44 9.13 -5.70
C LEU A 26 -4.63 7.68 -6.10
N VAL A 27 -5.22 6.88 -5.21
CA VAL A 27 -5.40 5.46 -5.46
C VAL A 27 -6.36 5.21 -6.62
N GLU A 28 -7.46 5.96 -6.68
CA GLU A 28 -8.42 5.80 -7.78
C GLU A 28 -7.81 6.19 -9.13
N LYS A 29 -7.02 7.25 -9.13
CA LYS A 29 -6.33 7.65 -10.35
C LYS A 29 -5.36 6.57 -10.82
N ALA A 30 -4.62 5.97 -9.88
CA ALA A 30 -3.72 4.88 -10.19
C ALA A 30 -4.46 3.67 -10.76
N LYS A 31 -5.60 3.32 -10.16
CA LYS A 31 -6.40 2.19 -10.62
C LYS A 31 -6.89 2.38 -12.05
N ARG A 32 -7.30 3.59 -12.39
CA ARG A 32 -7.74 3.88 -13.77
C ARG A 32 -6.62 3.67 -14.78
N ARG A 33 -5.39 3.77 -14.34
CA ARG A 33 -4.21 3.57 -15.20
C ARG A 33 -3.57 2.21 -15.03
N GLN A 34 -4.22 1.32 -14.28
CA GLN A 34 -3.73 -0.03 -13.98
C GLN A 34 -2.38 0.00 -13.27
N VAL A 35 -2.20 0.96 -12.38
CA VAL A 35 -1.01 1.11 -11.55
C VAL A 35 -1.35 0.69 -10.13
N THR A 36 -0.54 -0.20 -9.54
CA THR A 36 -0.70 -0.57 -8.14
C THR A 36 0.02 0.45 -7.26
N VAL A 37 -0.53 0.70 -6.08
CA VAL A 37 0.01 1.69 -5.15
C VAL A 37 0.48 0.98 -3.89
N TRP A 38 1.76 1.14 -3.59
CA TRP A 38 2.36 0.72 -2.33
C TRP A 38 2.76 1.95 -1.56
N CYS A 39 2.67 1.88 -0.26
CA CYS A 39 3.08 3.00 0.58
C CYS A 39 4.10 2.56 1.63
N TRP A 40 4.91 3.51 2.08
CA TRP A 40 5.99 3.31 3.05
C TRP A 40 6.06 4.52 3.95
N THR A 41 6.57 4.49 5.08
CA THR A 41 6.61 3.37 5.98
C THR A 41 5.47 3.59 6.97
N ALA A 42 4.53 2.69 7.04
CA ALA A 42 3.35 2.85 7.90
C ALA A 42 3.43 1.83 9.03
N ASP A 43 3.67 2.32 10.26
CA ASP A 43 3.97 1.46 11.40
C ASP A 43 2.92 1.53 12.51
N THR A 44 1.87 2.34 12.35
CA THR A 44 0.83 2.48 13.36
C THR A 44 -0.52 2.06 12.82
N GLU A 45 -1.41 1.64 13.74
CA GLU A 45 -2.76 1.23 13.34
C GLU A 45 -3.53 2.38 12.72
N ALA A 46 -3.32 3.60 13.19
CA ALA A 46 -3.98 4.76 12.61
C ALA A 46 -3.57 4.95 11.14
N ASP A 47 -2.29 4.80 10.85
CA ASP A 47 -1.80 4.91 9.49
C ASP A 47 -2.34 3.77 8.62
N TRP A 48 -2.35 2.54 9.14
CA TRP A 48 -2.89 1.41 8.40
C TRP A 48 -4.36 1.60 8.06
N ALA A 49 -5.15 2.04 9.04
CA ALA A 49 -6.57 2.28 8.80
C ALA A 49 -6.78 3.31 7.69
N ARG A 50 -5.98 4.37 7.70
CA ARG A 50 -6.09 5.43 6.71
C ARG A 50 -5.73 4.95 5.31
N VAL A 51 -4.59 4.26 5.16
CA VAL A 51 -4.14 3.84 3.82
C VAL A 51 -4.95 2.66 3.29
N VAL A 52 -5.37 1.73 4.14
CA VAL A 52 -6.26 0.64 3.73
C VAL A 52 -7.61 1.22 3.31
N GLY A 53 -8.12 2.19 4.05
CA GLY A 53 -9.36 2.86 3.67
C GLY A 53 -9.27 3.61 2.36
N ALA A 54 -8.08 4.09 2.01
CA ALA A 54 -7.85 4.73 0.72
C ALA A 54 -7.74 3.73 -0.43
N GLY A 55 -7.47 2.46 -0.13
CA GLY A 55 -7.45 1.40 -1.13
C GLY A 55 -6.08 1.03 -1.65
N VAL A 56 -5.01 1.25 -0.89
CA VAL A 56 -3.67 0.87 -1.34
C VAL A 56 -3.58 -0.63 -1.56
N ASP A 57 -2.69 -1.04 -2.45
CA ASP A 57 -2.48 -2.44 -2.76
C ASP A 57 -1.44 -3.10 -1.87
N GLY A 58 -0.56 -2.32 -1.26
CA GLY A 58 0.44 -2.86 -0.36
C GLY A 58 0.98 -1.83 0.60
N ILE A 59 1.47 -2.31 1.73
CA ILE A 59 2.02 -1.48 2.79
C ILE A 59 3.40 -2.01 3.15
N ILE A 60 4.38 -1.12 3.18
CA ILE A 60 5.71 -1.44 3.66
C ILE A 60 5.80 -0.94 5.11
N THR A 61 6.10 -1.86 6.02
CA THR A 61 6.10 -1.57 7.45
C THR A 61 7.28 -2.26 8.12
N ASN A 62 7.72 -1.69 9.23
CA ASN A 62 8.75 -2.31 10.08
C ASN A 62 8.16 -3.35 11.04
N VAL A 63 6.83 -3.44 11.13
CA VAL A 63 6.16 -4.36 12.07
C VAL A 63 5.14 -5.24 11.33
N PRO A 64 5.62 -6.07 10.39
CA PRO A 64 4.70 -6.84 9.53
C PRO A 64 3.81 -7.80 10.29
N HIS A 65 4.28 -8.37 11.40
CA HIS A 65 3.44 -9.27 12.20
C HIS A 65 2.25 -8.54 12.79
N ARG A 66 2.48 -7.33 13.29
CA ARG A 66 1.39 -6.53 13.87
C ARG A 66 0.40 -6.11 12.80
N LEU A 67 0.88 -5.73 11.63
CA LEU A 67 0.01 -5.37 10.53
C LEU A 67 -0.85 -6.57 10.13
N ARG A 68 -0.25 -7.74 10.02
CA ARG A 68 -0.98 -8.95 9.64
C ARG A 68 -2.07 -9.28 10.64
N GLU A 69 -1.77 -9.20 11.92
CA GLU A 69 -2.77 -9.45 12.95
C GLU A 69 -3.91 -8.42 12.90
N TRP A 70 -3.56 -7.16 12.69
CA TRP A 70 -4.55 -6.11 12.58
C TRP A 70 -5.48 -6.33 11.39
N LEU A 71 -4.94 -6.79 10.26
CA LEU A 71 -5.74 -7.05 9.07
C LEU A 71 -6.71 -8.22 9.25
N ARG A 72 -6.39 -9.14 10.16
CA ARG A 72 -7.26 -10.28 10.46
C ARG A 72 -8.37 -9.97 11.46
N ALA A 73 -8.23 -8.91 12.20
CA ALA A 73 -9.16 -8.56 13.26
C ALA A 73 -10.54 -8.16 12.73
#